data_6b6e021d37f0d5b5810d4902123faa5f
#
_entry.id   6b6e021d37f0d5b5810d4902123faa5f
#
_cell.length_a   1.000
_cell.length_b   1.000
_cell.length_c   1.000
_cell.angle_alpha   90.00
_cell.angle_beta   90.00
_cell.angle_gamma   90.00
#
_symmetry.space_group_name_H-M   'P 1'
#
loop_
_entity.id
_entity.type
_entity.pdbx_description
1 polymer ?
#
loop_
_entity_poly.entity_id
_entity_poly.type
_entity_poly.pdbx_seq_one_letter_code
_entity_poly.pdbx_strand_id
1 'polypeptide(L)'
;MPLKRTSWLLLILAQSLLAHSGEPVQPHDLWGAWTFDPGVVIPLVICAFLYYLGIYQSKVIPRVQIVAFTAGLLSLALALISPLHALGEALFSAHMLQHEILMLVSAPLLVLGRPLVPFLWALPMSWRRRIGQAVKTAPVRSIWDTITRPLIAWTIELVALWAWHAPVLFEKTLTSESVHAAQHISFLFASLLFWWAVFQGGDRRMGYGMSVIYIFTTGVHSTILGALLTLSPNLWYPGYANTTGAWGLTALQDQQIGGLIMWVPAGVVFLVAALWLFSLWLDESKFRMAQAGAGNRI
;
A
#
# COMPACT_ATOMS: atom_id res chain seq x y z
N MET A 1 -0.52 -43.59 22.77
CA MET A 1 0.59 -43.03 21.91
C MET A 1 0.05 -41.93 21.04
N PRO A 2 0.22 -40.65 21.35
CA PRO A 2 -0.07 -39.54 20.45
C PRO A 2 1.16 -38.65 20.28
N LEU A 3 2.09 -39.04 19.39
CA LEU A 3 3.34 -38.30 19.13
C LEU A 3 3.56 -37.97 17.65
N LYS A 4 2.50 -37.92 16.84
CA LYS A 4 2.64 -37.68 15.38
C LYS A 4 2.15 -36.33 14.85
N ARG A 5 1.58 -35.44 15.68
CA ARG A 5 1.10 -34.12 15.19
C ARG A 5 2.07 -32.94 15.36
N THR A 6 3.07 -33.07 16.23
CA THR A 6 4.07 -32.01 16.46
C THR A 6 5.22 -32.02 15.43
N SER A 7 5.44 -33.14 14.74
CA SER A 7 6.54 -33.25 13.77
C SER A 7 6.35 -32.42 12.51
N TRP A 8 5.12 -32.21 12.06
CA TRP A 8 4.85 -31.43 10.84
C TRP A 8 5.03 -29.93 11.04
N LEU A 9 4.71 -29.39 12.22
CA LEU A 9 4.94 -27.98 12.55
C LEU A 9 6.44 -27.66 12.67
N LEU A 10 7.22 -28.60 13.23
CA LEU A 10 8.67 -28.47 13.31
C LEU A 10 9.36 -28.62 11.95
N LEU A 11 8.81 -29.44 11.05
CA LEU A 11 9.28 -29.57 9.68
C LEU A 11 8.97 -28.33 8.83
N ILE A 12 7.80 -27.72 8.98
CA ILE A 12 7.44 -26.46 8.33
C ILE A 12 8.30 -25.31 8.87
N LEU A 13 8.54 -25.22 10.17
CA LEU A 13 9.45 -24.24 10.78
C LEU A 13 10.91 -24.47 10.40
N ALA A 14 11.35 -25.72 10.24
CA ALA A 14 12.71 -26.05 9.82
C ALA A 14 12.93 -25.75 8.33
N GLN A 15 11.92 -25.92 7.47
CA GLN A 15 12.02 -25.55 6.05
C GLN A 15 12.08 -24.03 5.85
N SER A 16 11.36 -23.23 6.64
CA SER A 16 11.46 -21.78 6.60
C SER A 16 12.81 -21.24 7.11
N LEU A 17 13.49 -21.96 7.99
CA LEU A 17 14.85 -21.63 8.47
C LEU A 17 15.96 -22.05 7.47
N LEU A 18 15.68 -22.97 6.55
CA LEU A 18 16.62 -23.43 5.54
C LEU A 18 16.43 -22.75 4.16
N ALA A 19 15.34 -22.01 3.97
CA ALA A 19 15.03 -21.35 2.70
C ALA A 19 15.83 -20.03 2.45
N HIS A 20 16.61 -19.58 3.40
CA HIS A 20 17.46 -18.39 3.22
C HIS A 20 18.94 -18.78 3.10
N SER A 21 19.27 -19.47 2.01
CA SER A 21 20.67 -19.68 1.60
C SER A 21 21.33 -18.44 0.97
N GLY A 22 20.64 -17.28 0.97
CA GLY A 22 21.15 -16.03 0.39
C GLY A 22 21.17 -16.00 -1.15
N GLU A 23 20.68 -17.04 -1.81
CA GLU A 23 20.53 -17.06 -3.27
C GLU A 23 19.10 -16.70 -3.67
N PRO A 24 18.91 -15.91 -4.74
CA PRO A 24 17.61 -15.54 -5.26
C PRO A 24 16.81 -16.78 -5.71
N VAL A 25 15.48 -16.75 -5.49
CA VAL A 25 14.58 -17.85 -5.79
C VAL A 25 14.68 -18.27 -7.27
N GLN A 26 14.71 -19.58 -7.51
CA GLN A 26 14.70 -20.16 -8.85
C GLN A 26 13.27 -20.52 -9.29
N PRO A 27 12.98 -20.63 -10.61
CA PRO A 27 11.63 -20.92 -11.12
C PRO A 27 10.98 -22.18 -10.53
N HIS A 28 11.78 -23.22 -10.26
CA HIS A 28 11.28 -24.50 -9.72
C HIS A 28 10.95 -24.46 -8.22
N ASP A 29 11.51 -23.48 -7.46
CA ASP A 29 11.31 -23.33 -6.02
C ASP A 29 10.25 -22.26 -5.66
N LEU A 30 9.78 -21.50 -6.65
CA LEU A 30 8.92 -20.32 -6.43
C LEU A 30 7.72 -20.61 -5.53
N TRP A 31 6.98 -21.68 -5.82
CA TRP A 31 5.74 -21.99 -5.08
C TRP A 31 5.97 -22.39 -3.62
N GLY A 32 7.20 -22.77 -3.27
CA GLY A 32 7.63 -23.03 -1.90
C GLY A 32 8.18 -21.82 -1.15
N ALA A 33 8.48 -20.71 -1.86
CA ALA A 33 9.19 -19.54 -1.33
C ALA A 33 8.29 -18.58 -0.55
N TRP A 34 7.55 -19.08 0.42
CA TRP A 34 6.77 -18.26 1.35
C TRP A 34 7.68 -17.71 2.46
N THR A 35 7.62 -16.41 2.69
CA THR A 35 8.42 -15.72 3.71
C THR A 35 7.55 -15.35 4.91
N PHE A 36 7.84 -15.91 6.08
CA PHE A 36 7.11 -15.62 7.32
C PHE A 36 7.99 -14.78 8.24
N ASP A 37 8.49 -13.64 7.74
CA ASP A 37 9.25 -12.72 8.57
C ASP A 37 8.40 -12.24 9.76
N PRO A 38 8.86 -12.44 11.01
CA PRO A 38 8.16 -11.97 12.20
C PRO A 38 7.91 -10.45 12.18
N GLY A 39 8.80 -9.66 11.57
CA GLY A 39 8.63 -8.22 11.40
C GLY A 39 7.43 -7.83 10.52
N VAL A 40 6.98 -8.73 9.64
CA VAL A 40 5.79 -8.56 8.80
C VAL A 40 4.59 -9.27 9.43
N VAL A 41 4.72 -10.53 9.81
CA VAL A 41 3.61 -11.37 10.28
C VAL A 41 3.02 -10.84 11.58
N ILE A 42 3.85 -10.47 12.56
CA ILE A 42 3.36 -10.00 13.87
C ILE A 42 2.51 -8.72 13.74
N PRO A 43 2.95 -7.65 13.06
CA PRO A 43 2.12 -6.47 12.84
C PRO A 43 0.80 -6.78 12.12
N LEU A 44 0.82 -7.62 11.08
CA LEU A 44 -0.41 -8.00 10.36
C LEU A 44 -1.40 -8.73 11.27
N VAL A 45 -0.92 -9.70 12.07
CA VAL A 45 -1.77 -10.43 13.04
C VAL A 45 -2.31 -9.50 14.11
N ILE A 46 -1.49 -8.59 14.65
CA ILE A 46 -1.94 -7.60 15.63
C ILE A 46 -3.01 -6.68 15.01
N CYS A 47 -2.79 -6.18 13.80
CA CYS A 47 -3.76 -5.35 13.10
C CYS A 47 -5.10 -6.09 12.88
N ALA A 48 -5.05 -7.34 12.43
CA ALA A 48 -6.23 -8.17 12.26
C ALA A 48 -6.95 -8.38 13.62
N PHE A 49 -6.21 -8.79 14.63
CA PHE A 49 -6.76 -9.06 15.96
C PHE A 49 -7.45 -7.82 16.55
N LEU A 50 -6.78 -6.68 16.55
CA LEU A 50 -7.35 -5.43 17.06
C LEU A 50 -8.58 -4.98 16.27
N TYR A 51 -8.55 -5.11 14.94
CA TYR A 51 -9.67 -4.73 14.10
C TYR A 51 -10.92 -5.58 14.41
N TYR A 52 -10.78 -6.89 14.42
CA TYR A 52 -11.91 -7.80 14.67
C TYR A 52 -12.39 -7.75 16.12
N LEU A 53 -11.49 -7.60 17.10
CA LEU A 53 -11.87 -7.36 18.48
C LEU A 53 -12.69 -6.07 18.62
N GLY A 54 -12.28 -5.01 17.95
CA GLY A 54 -13.00 -3.73 17.93
C GLY A 54 -14.38 -3.83 17.30
N ILE A 55 -14.54 -4.59 16.20
CA ILE A 55 -15.84 -4.87 15.58
C ILE A 55 -16.74 -5.61 16.57
N TYR A 56 -16.21 -6.65 17.21
CA TYR A 56 -16.99 -7.42 18.20
C TYR A 56 -17.50 -6.55 19.34
N GLN A 57 -16.70 -5.60 19.81
CA GLN A 57 -17.07 -4.68 20.88
C GLN A 57 -18.00 -3.55 20.45
N SER A 58 -17.84 -3.00 19.23
CA SER A 58 -18.57 -1.82 18.77
C SER A 58 -19.95 -2.12 18.19
N LYS A 59 -20.13 -3.28 17.55
CA LYS A 59 -21.35 -3.76 16.87
C LYS A 59 -21.97 -2.79 15.81
N VAL A 60 -21.29 -1.70 15.44
CA VAL A 60 -21.82 -0.61 14.61
C VAL A 60 -21.06 -0.43 13.29
N ILE A 61 -20.02 -1.24 13.06
CA ILE A 61 -19.16 -1.06 11.86
C ILE A 61 -19.88 -1.62 10.61
N PRO A 62 -20.04 -0.82 9.54
CA PRO A 62 -20.66 -1.27 8.30
C PRO A 62 -19.91 -2.44 7.67
N ARG A 63 -20.64 -3.41 7.11
CA ARG A 63 -20.04 -4.59 6.46
C ARG A 63 -19.07 -4.22 5.34
N VAL A 64 -19.34 -3.16 4.58
CA VAL A 64 -18.47 -2.70 3.50
C VAL A 64 -17.07 -2.29 4.03
N GLN A 65 -16.99 -1.69 5.22
CA GLN A 65 -15.71 -1.33 5.84
C GLN A 65 -14.96 -2.57 6.31
N ILE A 66 -15.68 -3.58 6.83
CA ILE A 66 -15.08 -4.85 7.23
C ILE A 66 -14.49 -5.58 6.03
N VAL A 67 -15.25 -5.67 4.93
CA VAL A 67 -14.78 -6.29 3.69
C VAL A 67 -13.58 -5.53 3.12
N ALA A 68 -13.64 -4.21 3.07
CA ALA A 68 -12.54 -3.38 2.56
C ALA A 68 -11.26 -3.58 3.40
N PHE A 69 -11.35 -3.51 4.73
CA PHE A 69 -10.17 -3.73 5.59
C PHE A 69 -9.61 -5.13 5.44
N THR A 70 -10.47 -6.15 5.42
CA THR A 70 -10.05 -7.55 5.26
C THR A 70 -9.33 -7.76 3.93
N ALA A 71 -9.92 -7.26 2.83
CA ALA A 71 -9.31 -7.35 1.50
C ALA A 71 -7.98 -6.59 1.43
N GLY A 72 -7.90 -5.40 2.04
CA GLY A 72 -6.66 -4.64 2.14
C GLY A 72 -5.58 -5.33 2.94
N LEU A 73 -5.94 -5.96 4.06
CA LEU A 73 -4.97 -6.71 4.89
C LEU A 73 -4.53 -8.00 4.19
N LEU A 74 -5.43 -8.69 3.50
CA LEU A 74 -5.10 -9.88 2.72
C LEU A 74 -4.20 -9.55 1.53
N SER A 75 -4.47 -8.48 0.79
CA SER A 75 -3.61 -8.05 -0.32
C SER A 75 -2.22 -7.65 0.17
N LEU A 76 -2.13 -6.98 1.33
CA LEU A 76 -0.87 -6.64 1.97
C LEU A 76 -0.10 -7.91 2.40
N ALA A 77 -0.78 -8.88 3.00
CA ALA A 77 -0.19 -10.16 3.37
C ALA A 77 0.29 -10.94 2.13
N LEU A 78 -0.51 -10.98 1.06
CA LEU A 78 -0.11 -11.60 -0.20
C LEU A 78 1.12 -10.92 -0.80
N ALA A 79 1.20 -9.60 -0.78
CA ALA A 79 2.36 -8.89 -1.31
C ALA A 79 3.64 -9.17 -0.50
N LEU A 80 3.55 -9.30 0.83
CA LEU A 80 4.73 -9.35 1.71
C LEU A 80 5.13 -10.75 2.18
N ILE A 81 4.23 -11.73 2.10
CA ILE A 81 4.45 -13.08 2.65
C ILE A 81 4.50 -14.14 1.54
N SER A 82 3.80 -13.91 0.42
CA SER A 82 3.72 -14.89 -0.66
C SER A 82 5.02 -14.99 -1.47
N PRO A 83 5.13 -15.99 -2.35
CA PRO A 83 6.24 -16.11 -3.30
C PRO A 83 6.54 -14.86 -4.13
N LEU A 84 5.62 -13.91 -4.22
CA LEU A 84 5.84 -12.62 -4.87
C LEU A 84 6.97 -11.81 -4.19
N HIS A 85 7.09 -11.90 -2.86
CA HIS A 85 8.16 -11.22 -2.14
C HIS A 85 9.54 -11.80 -2.53
N ALA A 86 9.70 -13.11 -2.49
CA ALA A 86 10.93 -13.77 -2.91
C ALA A 86 11.23 -13.56 -4.41
N LEU A 87 10.18 -13.52 -5.25
CA LEU A 87 10.33 -13.20 -6.66
C LEU A 87 10.80 -11.76 -6.89
N GLY A 88 10.40 -10.82 -6.04
CA GLY A 88 10.86 -9.43 -6.06
C GLY A 88 12.35 -9.26 -5.78
N GLU A 89 12.99 -10.23 -5.10
CA GLU A 89 14.43 -10.27 -4.91
C GLU A 89 15.17 -10.75 -6.19
N ALA A 90 14.49 -11.54 -7.03
CA ALA A 90 15.03 -12.09 -8.26
C ALA A 90 14.72 -11.24 -9.50
N LEU A 91 13.58 -10.55 -9.52
CA LEU A 91 13.08 -9.77 -10.66
C LEU A 91 12.62 -8.38 -10.22
N PHE A 92 13.12 -7.35 -10.90
CA PHE A 92 12.68 -5.97 -10.73
C PHE A 92 11.18 -5.81 -11.01
N SER A 93 10.68 -6.45 -12.06
CA SER A 93 9.26 -6.42 -12.44
C SER A 93 8.34 -6.96 -11.34
N ALA A 94 8.74 -8.03 -10.67
CA ALA A 94 7.99 -8.59 -9.53
C ALA A 94 8.03 -7.66 -8.29
N HIS A 95 9.18 -7.02 -8.05
CA HIS A 95 9.33 -6.02 -7.01
C HIS A 95 8.41 -4.81 -7.26
N MET A 96 8.32 -4.34 -8.51
CA MET A 96 7.36 -3.28 -8.89
C MET A 96 5.91 -3.72 -8.71
N LEU A 97 5.55 -4.95 -9.09
CA LEU A 97 4.21 -5.47 -8.85
C LEU A 97 3.85 -5.51 -7.36
N GLN A 98 4.81 -5.86 -6.50
CA GLN A 98 4.63 -5.83 -5.05
C GLN A 98 4.33 -4.41 -4.55
N HIS A 99 5.07 -3.40 -5.02
CA HIS A 99 4.81 -1.99 -4.67
C HIS A 99 3.43 -1.52 -5.16
N GLU A 100 3.03 -1.88 -6.37
CA GLU A 100 1.71 -1.53 -6.91
C GLU A 100 0.57 -2.12 -6.05
N ILE A 101 0.71 -3.37 -5.59
CA ILE A 101 -0.26 -3.97 -4.66
C ILE A 101 -0.30 -3.21 -3.34
N LEU A 102 0.84 -2.83 -2.77
CA LEU A 102 0.88 -2.06 -1.52
C LEU A 102 0.19 -0.71 -1.66
N MET A 103 0.51 0.02 -2.73
CA MET A 103 0.15 1.42 -2.89
C MET A 103 -1.25 1.62 -3.48
N LEU A 104 -1.64 0.80 -4.45
CA LEU A 104 -2.88 0.99 -5.20
C LEU A 104 -4.01 0.03 -4.82
N VAL A 105 -3.70 -1.06 -4.10
CA VAL A 105 -4.72 -2.02 -3.66
C VAL A 105 -4.83 -2.02 -2.14
N SER A 106 -3.74 -2.30 -1.43
CA SER A 106 -3.78 -2.44 0.02
C SER A 106 -4.10 -1.13 0.72
N ALA A 107 -3.39 -0.05 0.39
CA ALA A 107 -3.56 1.24 1.06
C ALA A 107 -4.98 1.82 0.91
N PRO A 108 -5.59 1.93 -0.29
CA PRO A 108 -6.95 2.46 -0.40
C PRO A 108 -7.99 1.58 0.30
N LEU A 109 -7.87 0.26 0.23
CA LEU A 109 -8.77 -0.66 0.91
C LEU A 109 -8.67 -0.56 2.43
N LEU A 110 -7.46 -0.44 2.98
CA LEU A 110 -7.23 -0.21 4.41
C LEU A 110 -7.84 1.12 4.86
N VAL A 111 -7.68 2.19 4.08
CA VAL A 111 -8.28 3.50 4.38
C VAL A 111 -9.81 3.44 4.34
N LEU A 112 -10.40 2.80 3.33
CA LEU A 112 -11.85 2.60 3.22
C LEU A 112 -12.41 1.76 4.39
N GLY A 113 -11.61 0.85 4.92
CA GLY A 113 -11.94 0.06 6.10
C GLY A 113 -12.04 0.84 7.40
N ARG A 114 -11.60 2.12 7.43
CA ARG A 114 -11.64 3.02 8.61
C ARG A 114 -11.13 2.38 9.90
N PRO A 115 -9.91 1.83 9.94
CA PRO A 115 -9.43 0.99 11.04
C PRO A 115 -9.30 1.73 12.38
N LEU A 116 -9.16 3.06 12.38
CA LEU A 116 -8.97 3.84 13.61
C LEU A 116 -10.11 3.66 14.61
N VAL A 117 -11.35 3.55 14.12
CA VAL A 117 -12.52 3.36 14.99
C VAL A 117 -12.51 1.97 15.64
N PRO A 118 -12.44 0.85 14.88
CA PRO A 118 -12.28 -0.48 15.48
C PRO A 118 -11.08 -0.59 16.41
N PHE A 119 -9.91 -0.07 16.03
CA PHE A 119 -8.72 -0.12 16.90
C PHE A 119 -8.93 0.56 18.24
N LEU A 120 -9.61 1.71 18.26
CA LEU A 120 -9.97 2.34 19.51
C LEU A 120 -10.94 1.48 20.33
N TRP A 121 -11.92 0.88 19.68
CA TRP A 121 -12.88 0.01 20.37
C TRP A 121 -12.25 -1.29 20.93
N ALA A 122 -11.18 -1.79 20.34
CA ALA A 122 -10.42 -2.93 20.84
C ALA A 122 -9.72 -2.67 22.18
N LEU A 123 -9.48 -1.39 22.52
CA LEU A 123 -8.74 -1.02 23.72
C LEU A 123 -9.64 -0.89 24.95
N PRO A 124 -9.13 -1.11 26.17
CA PRO A 124 -9.83 -0.81 27.41
C PRO A 124 -10.26 0.66 27.52
N MET A 125 -11.36 0.94 28.23
CA MET A 125 -11.93 2.30 28.34
C MET A 125 -10.92 3.35 28.84
N SER A 126 -10.01 2.98 29.74
CA SER A 126 -8.95 3.85 30.25
C SER A 126 -8.00 4.32 29.13
N TRP A 127 -7.60 3.40 28.24
CA TRP A 127 -6.74 3.69 27.10
C TRP A 127 -7.48 4.51 26.02
N ARG A 128 -8.75 4.19 25.74
CA ARG A 128 -9.58 5.01 24.82
C ARG A 128 -9.65 6.45 25.25
N ARG A 129 -9.88 6.70 26.57
CA ARG A 129 -9.91 8.06 27.12
C ARG A 129 -8.57 8.77 27.01
N ARG A 130 -7.46 8.08 27.34
CA ARG A 130 -6.09 8.64 27.24
C ARG A 130 -5.75 9.01 25.81
N ILE A 131 -5.98 8.11 24.86
CA ILE A 131 -5.73 8.35 23.41
C ILE A 131 -6.63 9.48 22.93
N GLY A 132 -7.94 9.47 23.28
CA GLY A 132 -8.86 10.53 22.91
C GLY A 132 -8.48 11.91 23.48
N GLN A 133 -7.85 11.97 24.66
CA GLN A 133 -7.28 13.20 25.21
C GLN A 133 -6.00 13.61 24.47
N ALA A 134 -5.08 12.66 24.24
CA ALA A 134 -3.81 12.90 23.55
C ALA A 134 -4.02 13.44 22.13
N VAL A 135 -4.94 12.86 21.35
CA VAL A 135 -5.28 13.31 19.99
C VAL A 135 -5.86 14.74 19.97
N LYS A 136 -6.48 15.17 21.07
CA LYS A 136 -7.01 16.55 21.20
C LYS A 136 -5.95 17.57 21.57
N THR A 137 -4.74 17.16 22.00
CA THR A 137 -3.66 18.10 22.32
C THR A 137 -3.20 18.84 21.07
N ALA A 138 -2.87 20.12 21.24
CA ALA A 138 -2.48 20.98 20.12
C ALA A 138 -1.32 20.43 19.27
N PRO A 139 -0.22 19.89 19.83
CA PRO A 139 0.88 19.37 19.02
C PRO A 139 0.47 18.15 18.19
N VAL A 140 -0.22 17.15 18.79
CA VAL A 140 -0.64 15.94 18.07
C VAL A 140 -1.62 16.30 16.96
N ARG A 141 -2.59 17.16 17.26
CA ARG A 141 -3.56 17.63 16.27
C ARG A 141 -2.88 18.41 15.15
N SER A 142 -1.92 19.29 15.47
CA SER A 142 -1.20 20.10 14.47
C SER A 142 -0.38 19.21 13.53
N ILE A 143 0.34 18.21 14.07
CA ILE A 143 1.10 17.23 13.24
C ILE A 143 0.14 16.48 12.32
N TRP A 144 -0.92 15.89 12.88
CA TRP A 144 -1.91 15.13 12.09
C TRP A 144 -2.53 16.00 11.00
N ASP A 145 -2.99 17.18 11.38
CA ASP A 145 -3.59 18.16 10.48
C ASP A 145 -2.62 18.62 9.37
N THR A 146 -1.33 18.61 9.63
CA THR A 146 -0.30 18.99 8.65
C THR A 146 -0.03 17.84 7.68
N ILE A 147 0.27 16.64 8.17
CA ILE A 147 0.62 15.50 7.30
C ILE A 147 -0.57 15.01 6.47
N THR A 148 -1.81 15.22 6.93
CA THR A 148 -3.03 14.87 6.19
C THR A 148 -3.55 15.98 5.28
N ARG A 149 -2.87 17.15 5.20
CA ARG A 149 -3.18 18.16 4.18
C ARG A 149 -2.93 17.57 2.79
N PRO A 150 -3.86 17.73 1.84
CA PRO A 150 -3.74 17.11 0.52
C PRO A 150 -2.39 17.37 -0.15
N LEU A 151 -1.94 18.63 -0.19
CA LEU A 151 -0.67 18.98 -0.83
C LEU A 151 0.53 18.32 -0.13
N ILE A 152 0.51 18.25 1.22
CA ILE A 152 1.60 17.60 1.97
C ILE A 152 1.61 16.09 1.73
N ALA A 153 0.43 15.44 1.81
CA ALA A 153 0.31 14.01 1.53
C ALA A 153 0.75 13.67 0.10
N TRP A 154 0.37 14.49 -0.89
CA TRP A 154 0.80 14.37 -2.27
C TRP A 154 2.33 14.52 -2.43
N THR A 155 2.92 15.51 -1.73
CA THR A 155 4.37 15.73 -1.76
C THR A 155 5.12 14.56 -1.12
N ILE A 156 4.63 14.02 0.01
CA ILE A 156 5.22 12.85 0.67
C ILE A 156 5.20 11.65 -0.28
N GLU A 157 4.08 11.41 -0.97
CA GLU A 157 3.92 10.35 -1.95
C GLU A 157 4.89 10.50 -3.14
N LEU A 158 4.94 11.71 -3.73
CA LEU A 158 5.85 12.03 -4.82
C LEU A 158 7.32 11.81 -4.40
N VAL A 159 7.72 12.36 -3.24
CA VAL A 159 9.10 12.24 -2.76
C VAL A 159 9.46 10.79 -2.47
N ALA A 160 8.57 10.03 -1.83
CA ALA A 160 8.80 8.60 -1.57
C ALA A 160 8.98 7.83 -2.89
N LEU A 161 8.07 8.03 -3.86
CA LEU A 161 8.14 7.36 -5.14
C LEU A 161 9.47 7.65 -5.86
N TRP A 162 9.81 8.92 -6.06
CA TRP A 162 11.01 9.29 -6.82
C TRP A 162 12.31 8.97 -6.08
N ALA A 163 12.37 9.18 -4.76
CA ALA A 163 13.58 8.92 -3.98
C ALA A 163 13.94 7.42 -3.99
N TRP A 164 12.96 6.54 -3.78
CA TRP A 164 13.21 5.11 -3.77
C TRP A 164 13.53 4.51 -5.14
N HIS A 165 13.15 5.17 -6.23
CA HIS A 165 13.52 4.75 -7.58
C HIS A 165 14.84 5.37 -8.06
N ALA A 166 15.47 6.25 -7.26
CA ALA A 166 16.85 6.67 -7.55
C ALA A 166 17.80 5.46 -7.45
N PRO A 167 18.62 5.16 -8.49
CA PRO A 167 19.41 3.92 -8.54
C PRO A 167 20.23 3.66 -7.28
N VAL A 168 20.84 4.71 -6.71
CA VAL A 168 21.67 4.59 -5.48
C VAL A 168 20.87 4.10 -4.28
N LEU A 169 19.62 4.57 -4.10
CA LEU A 169 18.77 4.13 -2.98
C LEU A 169 18.16 2.77 -3.27
N PHE A 170 17.74 2.53 -4.51
CA PHE A 170 17.17 1.25 -4.91
C PHE A 170 18.16 0.10 -4.74
N GLU A 171 19.39 0.24 -5.22
CA GLU A 171 20.44 -0.77 -5.05
C GLU A 171 20.72 -1.12 -3.58
N LYS A 172 20.55 -0.15 -2.68
CA LYS A 172 20.67 -0.41 -1.24
C LYS A 172 19.56 -1.30 -0.69
N THR A 173 18.38 -1.29 -1.29
CA THR A 173 17.28 -2.19 -0.87
C THR A 173 17.58 -3.66 -1.20
N LEU A 174 18.37 -3.91 -2.24
CA LEU A 174 18.78 -5.26 -2.64
C LEU A 174 19.88 -5.84 -1.74
N THR A 175 20.60 -4.96 -1.01
CA THR A 175 21.75 -5.36 -0.19
C THR A 175 21.49 -5.24 1.32
N SER A 176 20.36 -4.66 1.74
CA SER A 176 20.02 -4.41 3.14
C SER A 176 18.53 -4.60 3.41
N GLU A 177 18.20 -5.63 4.19
CA GLU A 177 16.82 -5.92 4.62
C GLU A 177 16.16 -4.73 5.34
N SER A 178 16.92 -4.02 6.19
CA SER A 178 16.37 -2.85 6.91
C SER A 178 16.05 -1.68 5.98
N VAL A 179 16.82 -1.47 4.92
CA VAL A 179 16.54 -0.45 3.89
C VAL A 179 15.36 -0.88 3.04
N HIS A 180 15.26 -2.15 2.68
CA HIS A 180 14.10 -2.72 1.98
C HIS A 180 12.81 -2.60 2.81
N ALA A 181 12.85 -2.95 4.09
CA ALA A 181 11.73 -2.74 5.00
C ALA A 181 11.33 -1.26 5.11
N ALA A 182 12.32 -0.34 5.20
CA ALA A 182 12.05 1.10 5.22
C ALA A 182 11.38 1.59 3.93
N GLN A 183 11.76 1.06 2.77
CA GLN A 183 11.10 1.33 1.49
C GLN A 183 9.62 0.93 1.54
N HIS A 184 9.31 -0.32 1.90
CA HIS A 184 7.92 -0.80 1.98
C HIS A 184 7.08 -0.02 2.99
N ILE A 185 7.63 0.26 4.19
CA ILE A 185 6.94 1.03 5.23
C ILE A 185 6.65 2.45 4.74
N SER A 186 7.63 3.11 4.11
CA SER A 186 7.46 4.47 3.62
C SER A 186 6.46 4.54 2.46
N PHE A 187 6.46 3.60 1.53
CA PHE A 187 5.46 3.51 0.46
C PHE A 187 4.05 3.28 1.01
N LEU A 188 3.90 2.31 1.91
CA LEU A 188 2.59 2.05 2.52
C LEU A 188 2.09 3.28 3.29
N PHE A 189 2.97 3.92 4.08
CA PHE A 189 2.61 5.10 4.87
C PHE A 189 2.24 6.30 3.97
N ALA A 190 3.04 6.60 2.95
CA ALA A 190 2.77 7.67 1.99
C ALA A 190 1.44 7.45 1.27
N SER A 191 1.19 6.21 0.81
CA SER A 191 -0.06 5.86 0.13
C SER A 191 -1.27 5.86 1.06
N LEU A 192 -1.13 5.47 2.32
CA LEU A 192 -2.20 5.62 3.32
C LEU A 192 -2.58 7.09 3.52
N LEU A 193 -1.61 8.01 3.60
CA LEU A 193 -1.87 9.45 3.70
C LEU A 193 -2.51 10.00 2.43
N PHE A 194 -2.01 9.57 1.26
CA PHE A 194 -2.55 9.94 -0.04
C PHE A 194 -4.04 9.57 -0.16
N TRP A 195 -4.38 8.31 0.06
CA TRP A 195 -5.76 7.83 -0.02
C TRP A 195 -6.65 8.36 1.12
N TRP A 196 -6.05 8.62 2.29
CA TRP A 196 -6.76 9.29 3.37
C TRP A 196 -7.24 10.68 2.95
N ALA A 197 -6.39 11.48 2.30
CA ALA A 197 -6.76 12.79 1.81
C ALA A 197 -7.91 12.74 0.78
N VAL A 198 -7.93 11.70 -0.06
CA VAL A 198 -9.01 11.49 -1.04
C VAL A 198 -10.33 11.07 -0.38
N PHE A 199 -10.30 10.10 0.56
CA PHE A 199 -11.53 9.47 1.05
C PHE A 199 -12.05 10.04 2.37
N GLN A 200 -11.17 10.55 3.24
CA GLN A 200 -11.52 10.84 4.62
C GLN A 200 -11.14 12.23 5.13
N GLY A 201 -10.76 13.16 4.29
CA GLY A 201 -10.28 14.50 4.67
C GLY A 201 -11.21 15.36 5.53
N GLY A 202 -12.39 14.89 5.95
CA GLY A 202 -13.34 15.56 6.84
C GLY A 202 -13.74 16.95 6.35
N ASP A 203 -13.76 17.94 7.25
CA ASP A 203 -14.06 19.36 6.92
C ASP A 203 -13.04 20.00 5.97
N ARG A 204 -11.88 19.35 5.78
CA ARG A 204 -10.82 19.73 4.85
C ARG A 204 -10.84 18.92 3.56
N ARG A 205 -11.94 18.22 3.28
CA ARG A 205 -12.09 17.48 2.03
C ARG A 205 -11.80 18.39 0.85
N MET A 206 -10.89 17.94 0.01
CA MET A 206 -10.86 18.42 -1.36
C MET A 206 -12.24 18.16 -1.96
N GLY A 207 -12.91 19.19 -2.52
CA GLY A 207 -14.09 18.92 -3.33
C GLY A 207 -13.76 17.89 -4.42
N TYR A 208 -14.73 17.17 -4.92
CA TYR A 208 -14.50 16.11 -5.92
C TYR A 208 -13.66 16.57 -7.12
N GLY A 209 -13.85 17.80 -7.60
CA GLY A 209 -13.04 18.35 -8.70
C GLY A 209 -11.56 18.46 -8.37
N MET A 210 -11.21 18.92 -7.16
CA MET A 210 -9.81 18.95 -6.71
C MET A 210 -9.25 17.56 -6.48
N SER A 211 -10.06 16.60 -6.04
CA SER A 211 -9.64 15.19 -5.90
C SER A 211 -9.31 14.56 -7.25
N VAL A 212 -10.02 14.92 -8.32
CA VAL A 212 -9.70 14.50 -9.70
C VAL A 212 -8.33 15.04 -10.11
N ILE A 213 -8.04 16.33 -9.89
CA ILE A 213 -6.73 16.94 -10.20
C ILE A 213 -5.61 16.28 -9.39
N TYR A 214 -5.87 16.02 -8.12
CA TYR A 214 -4.93 15.37 -7.20
C TYR A 214 -4.53 13.97 -7.69
N ILE A 215 -5.50 13.13 -8.05
CA ILE A 215 -5.25 11.80 -8.61
C ILE A 215 -4.59 11.89 -9.99
N PHE A 216 -5.06 12.80 -10.84
CA PHE A 216 -4.50 12.99 -12.18
C PHE A 216 -3.02 13.37 -12.13
N THR A 217 -2.64 14.34 -11.31
CA THR A 217 -1.24 14.76 -11.18
C THR A 217 -0.35 13.66 -10.61
N THR A 218 -0.87 12.83 -9.71
CA THR A 218 -0.16 11.63 -9.22
C THR A 218 0.03 10.62 -10.35
N GLY A 219 -1.02 10.32 -11.10
CA GLY A 219 -0.93 9.45 -12.27
C GLY A 219 0.10 9.94 -13.29
N VAL A 220 0.18 11.27 -13.54
CA VAL A 220 1.15 11.85 -14.47
C VAL A 220 2.58 11.60 -14.02
N HIS A 221 2.96 11.95 -12.77
CA HIS A 221 4.35 11.78 -12.36
C HIS A 221 4.76 10.30 -12.20
N SER A 222 3.82 9.42 -11.78
CA SER A 222 4.05 7.98 -11.74
C SER A 222 4.25 7.40 -13.15
N THR A 223 3.42 7.83 -14.11
CA THR A 223 3.56 7.46 -15.52
C THR A 223 4.89 7.92 -16.10
N ILE A 224 5.33 9.15 -15.80
CA ILE A 224 6.64 9.65 -16.25
C ILE A 224 7.77 8.75 -15.75
N LEU A 225 7.76 8.38 -14.46
CA LEU A 225 8.78 7.51 -13.89
C LEU A 225 8.76 6.11 -14.54
N GLY A 226 7.58 5.48 -14.66
CA GLY A 226 7.43 4.19 -15.31
C GLY A 226 7.85 4.21 -16.78
N ALA A 227 7.51 5.28 -17.52
CA ALA A 227 7.93 5.46 -18.90
C ALA A 227 9.45 5.63 -19.03
N LEU A 228 10.09 6.38 -18.12
CA LEU A 228 11.56 6.50 -18.10
C LEU A 228 12.23 5.14 -17.93
N LEU A 229 11.73 4.27 -17.07
CA LEU A 229 12.25 2.91 -16.87
C LEU A 229 11.99 2.01 -18.09
N THR A 230 10.77 2.09 -18.65
CA THR A 230 10.37 1.27 -19.81
C THR A 230 11.15 1.62 -21.07
N LEU A 231 11.37 2.91 -21.32
CA LEU A 231 11.99 3.40 -22.56
C LEU A 231 13.51 3.56 -22.44
N SER A 232 14.09 3.36 -21.26
CA SER A 232 15.53 3.46 -21.05
C SER A 232 16.27 2.40 -21.87
N PRO A 233 17.28 2.78 -22.67
CA PRO A 233 18.19 1.83 -23.28
C PRO A 233 19.26 1.33 -22.32
N ASN A 234 19.37 1.93 -21.12
CA ASN A 234 20.39 1.63 -20.14
C ASN A 234 19.79 0.93 -18.91
N LEU A 235 20.53 0.01 -18.35
CA LEU A 235 20.17 -0.65 -17.11
C LEU A 235 20.42 0.29 -15.91
N TRP A 236 19.37 0.58 -15.14
CA TRP A 236 19.45 1.42 -13.94
C TRP A 236 19.80 0.63 -12.69
N TYR A 237 19.37 -0.65 -12.65
CA TYR A 237 19.48 -1.52 -11.48
C TYR A 237 20.32 -2.77 -11.78
N PRO A 238 21.65 -2.65 -11.82
CA PRO A 238 22.55 -3.76 -12.11
C PRO A 238 22.52 -4.89 -11.09
N GLY A 239 21.97 -4.67 -9.89
CA GLY A 239 21.81 -5.72 -8.88
C GLY A 239 21.01 -6.94 -9.36
N TYR A 240 20.10 -6.76 -10.34
CA TYR A 240 19.36 -7.85 -10.95
C TYR A 240 20.06 -8.57 -12.12
N ALA A 241 21.26 -8.13 -12.51
CA ALA A 241 21.93 -8.65 -13.72
C ALA A 241 22.20 -10.17 -13.68
N ASN A 242 22.39 -10.72 -12.48
CA ASN A 242 22.72 -12.15 -12.28
C ASN A 242 21.51 -13.02 -11.93
N THR A 243 20.31 -12.45 -11.72
CA THR A 243 19.14 -13.17 -11.22
C THR A 243 18.10 -13.42 -12.31
N THR A 244 17.93 -12.48 -13.23
CA THR A 244 16.89 -12.50 -14.27
C THR A 244 17.07 -13.59 -15.31
N GLY A 245 18.31 -14.02 -15.55
CA GLY A 245 18.64 -15.07 -16.54
C GLY A 245 17.93 -16.40 -16.29
N ALA A 246 17.76 -16.79 -15.02
CA ALA A 246 17.03 -17.99 -14.64
C ALA A 246 15.53 -17.95 -15.05
N TRP A 247 15.01 -16.76 -15.23
CA TRP A 247 13.61 -16.48 -15.63
C TRP A 247 13.46 -16.23 -17.13
N GLY A 248 14.53 -16.42 -17.93
CA GLY A 248 14.52 -16.22 -19.38
C GLY A 248 14.50 -14.75 -19.81
N LEU A 249 14.87 -13.82 -18.93
CA LEU A 249 14.90 -12.38 -19.17
C LEU A 249 16.33 -11.84 -19.07
N THR A 250 16.64 -10.83 -19.87
CA THR A 250 17.76 -9.95 -19.57
C THR A 250 17.36 -8.94 -18.50
N ALA A 251 18.31 -8.43 -17.71
CA ALA A 251 18.02 -7.44 -16.68
C ALA A 251 17.37 -6.15 -17.26
N LEU A 252 17.72 -5.77 -18.48
CA LEU A 252 17.10 -4.64 -19.15
C LEU A 252 15.65 -4.91 -19.55
N GLN A 253 15.35 -6.12 -20.05
CA GLN A 253 13.96 -6.50 -20.34
C GLN A 253 13.10 -6.53 -19.08
N ASP A 254 13.62 -7.09 -17.98
CA ASP A 254 12.93 -7.12 -16.70
C ASP A 254 12.68 -5.70 -16.16
N GLN A 255 13.69 -4.80 -16.25
CA GLN A 255 13.52 -3.38 -15.91
C GLN A 255 12.41 -2.72 -16.74
N GLN A 256 12.39 -2.96 -18.05
CA GLN A 256 11.38 -2.40 -18.96
C GLN A 256 9.97 -2.94 -18.64
N ILE A 257 9.85 -4.22 -18.30
CA ILE A 257 8.59 -4.83 -17.85
C ILE A 257 8.17 -4.21 -16.50
N GLY A 258 9.10 -4.02 -15.55
CA GLY A 258 8.82 -3.34 -14.29
C GLY A 258 8.31 -1.92 -14.49
N GLY A 259 8.92 -1.16 -15.40
CA GLY A 259 8.42 0.15 -15.80
C GLY A 259 6.99 0.08 -16.35
N LEU A 260 6.67 -0.88 -17.24
CA LEU A 260 5.32 -1.10 -17.76
C LEU A 260 4.31 -1.40 -16.62
N ILE A 261 4.69 -2.22 -15.64
CA ILE A 261 3.86 -2.54 -14.47
C ILE A 261 3.57 -1.27 -13.67
N MET A 262 4.53 -0.38 -13.50
CA MET A 262 4.35 0.86 -12.75
C MET A 262 3.38 1.85 -13.40
N TRP A 263 3.30 1.95 -14.72
CA TRP A 263 2.47 2.98 -15.32
C TRP A 263 1.20 2.47 -16.00
N VAL A 264 1.15 1.25 -16.49
CA VAL A 264 -0.06 0.73 -17.16
C VAL A 264 -1.14 0.34 -16.13
N PRO A 265 -0.92 -0.58 -15.17
CA PRO A 265 -1.89 -0.89 -14.11
C PRO A 265 -2.20 0.33 -13.24
N ALA A 266 -1.20 1.09 -12.80
CA ALA A 266 -1.40 2.29 -12.01
C ALA A 266 -2.25 3.32 -12.76
N GLY A 267 -1.96 3.55 -14.05
CA GLY A 267 -2.75 4.44 -14.90
C GLY A 267 -4.22 4.03 -14.96
N VAL A 268 -4.52 2.73 -15.04
CA VAL A 268 -5.91 2.23 -15.02
C VAL A 268 -6.57 2.49 -13.67
N VAL A 269 -5.89 2.23 -12.55
CA VAL A 269 -6.43 2.48 -11.20
C VAL A 269 -6.72 3.96 -10.99
N PHE A 270 -5.78 4.84 -11.33
CA PHE A 270 -5.95 6.28 -11.20
C PHE A 270 -7.06 6.80 -12.13
N LEU A 271 -7.16 6.29 -13.36
CA LEU A 271 -8.21 6.65 -14.30
C LEU A 271 -9.60 6.26 -13.75
N VAL A 272 -9.76 5.02 -13.26
CA VAL A 272 -11.02 4.55 -12.68
C VAL A 272 -11.40 5.38 -11.46
N ALA A 273 -10.45 5.66 -10.57
CA ALA A 273 -10.68 6.50 -9.39
C ALA A 273 -11.06 7.95 -9.78
N ALA A 274 -10.38 8.52 -10.77
CA ALA A 274 -10.68 9.88 -11.27
C ALA A 274 -12.08 9.94 -11.91
N LEU A 275 -12.44 8.96 -12.74
CA LEU A 275 -13.77 8.88 -13.38
C LEU A 275 -14.87 8.69 -12.34
N TRP A 276 -14.64 7.87 -11.32
CA TRP A 276 -15.57 7.71 -10.22
C TRP A 276 -15.79 9.01 -9.44
N LEU A 277 -14.73 9.70 -9.07
CA LEU A 277 -14.81 11.01 -8.41
C LEU A 277 -15.46 12.08 -9.30
N PHE A 278 -15.18 12.04 -10.60
CA PHE A 278 -15.79 12.95 -11.56
C PHE A 278 -17.31 12.72 -11.66
N SER A 279 -17.75 11.47 -11.64
CA SER A 279 -19.21 11.18 -11.63
C SER A 279 -19.88 11.74 -10.38
N LEU A 280 -19.26 11.59 -9.19
CA LEU A 280 -19.75 12.17 -7.94
C LEU A 280 -19.79 13.70 -7.98
N TRP A 281 -18.79 14.32 -8.62
CA TRP A 281 -18.76 15.79 -8.80
C TRP A 281 -19.90 16.29 -9.70
N LEU A 282 -20.20 15.58 -10.77
CA LEU A 282 -21.32 15.91 -11.66
C LEU A 282 -22.66 15.82 -10.92
N ASP A 283 -22.86 14.81 -10.11
CA ASP A 283 -24.11 14.64 -9.35
C ASP A 283 -24.26 15.73 -8.28
N GLU A 284 -23.18 16.08 -7.56
CA GLU A 284 -23.18 17.20 -6.61
C GLU A 284 -23.50 18.53 -7.30
N SER A 285 -22.93 18.78 -8.48
CA SER A 285 -23.16 20.01 -9.24
C SER A 285 -24.61 20.14 -9.72
N LYS A 286 -25.21 19.05 -10.19
CA LYS A 286 -26.64 19.02 -10.55
C LYS A 286 -27.53 19.34 -9.36
N PHE A 287 -27.23 18.76 -8.19
CA PHE A 287 -28.00 19.01 -6.97
C PHE A 287 -27.92 20.47 -6.53
N ARG A 288 -26.74 21.08 -6.55
CA ARG A 288 -26.53 22.49 -6.23
C ARG A 288 -27.27 23.42 -7.19
N MET A 289 -27.26 23.14 -8.50
CA MET A 289 -28.01 23.92 -9.50
C MET A 289 -29.50 23.80 -9.29
N ALA A 290 -30.03 22.63 -8.98
CA ALA A 290 -31.45 22.42 -8.71
C ALA A 290 -31.91 23.21 -7.46
N GLN A 291 -31.10 23.27 -6.41
CA GLN A 291 -31.40 24.10 -5.21
C GLN A 291 -31.37 25.59 -5.51
N ALA A 292 -30.40 26.07 -6.29
CA ALA A 292 -30.31 27.48 -6.68
C ALA A 292 -31.50 27.91 -7.55
N GLY A 293 -31.93 27.03 -8.47
CA GLY A 293 -33.11 27.28 -9.31
C GLY A 293 -34.45 27.26 -8.56
N ALA A 294 -34.55 26.51 -7.46
CA ALA A 294 -35.72 26.49 -6.60
C ALA A 294 -35.82 27.76 -5.70
N GLY A 295 -34.65 28.24 -5.21
CA GLY A 295 -34.58 29.46 -4.39
C GLY A 295 -34.88 30.78 -5.15
N ASN A 296 -34.77 30.78 -6.48
CA ASN A 296 -35.06 31.97 -7.32
C ASN A 296 -36.55 32.06 -7.74
N ARG A 297 -37.43 31.15 -7.28
CA ARG A 297 -38.84 31.12 -7.62
C ARG A 297 -39.75 31.59 -6.49
N ILE A 298 -39.18 32.16 -5.41
CA ILE A 298 -39.91 32.81 -4.32
C ILE A 298 -39.63 34.30 -4.37
#